data_8a9aa6ddce87bade7b35315848b98b37
#
_entry.id   8a9aa6ddce87bade7b35315848b98b37
#
_cell.length_a   1.000
_cell.length_b   1.000
_cell.length_c   1.000
_cell.angle_alpha   90.00
_cell.angle_beta   90.00
_cell.angle_gamma   90.00
#
_symmetry.space_group_name_H-M   'P 1'
#
loop_
_entity.id
_entity.type
_entity.pdbx_description
1 polymer ?
#
loop_
_entity_poly.entity_id
_entity_poly.type
_entity_poly.pdbx_seq_one_letter_code
_entity_poly.pdbx_strand_id
1 'polypeptide(L)'
;MLALALLAVWLAPLAAPATAQPTAGGSAFGVNSNIASRHPVYETLGAPTRAVASLGAGWAREDFQLARIQPERGRFDWNWHDRVVDDLVARGVEVIGVLNGPSPGWASGQGRASFAPPDAQVFAEFARLAAARYKGRVRYWQVWNEPDNAAYWQPRPNPAAYAALLKAASAAIKAADPQAQVLSGSLVSPQPAAGFLQQLHDSGAWDAFDIIAIHPYTDPLGPEEGQIGVAGVGAVRGLADRLGPKPIWATEFGWSTGPADRTAGQGAPVSEATQASYLVRGSALLRAAGAERVLWYSLKDTQERGGAPHNAYGLIRYDPARSSYDPVLLKPAFRAFQVMSTELAGSSAAGVLDLNTRAGVLDFEQLDGWRRQGAANGSLAVSGEQVRGGAAAGRLDYSFRTAQNDYVAFSPPAPIALPADASALAIWLYGDGSGHALSAQLRDRQGELLQFRLGPVGGPGWQLVSVPLGGEVARGNVIANPQNRRLDLPAALVALVLDDDPDAASGAGTIFLDDLSAAAGPESYGVRFSRGDEVVDLVWAPAPAVVSIATRSAQVRRTELGGAASVEPASGGRYTFTAGPDPVYLRHIPADEP
;
A
#
# COMPACT_ATOMS: atom_id res chain seq x y z
N MET A 1 -22.82 69.76 -33.77
CA MET A 1 -23.24 68.38 -33.71
C MET A 1 -21.95 67.52 -33.61
N LEU A 2 -21.54 67.18 -32.40
CA LEU A 2 -20.38 66.31 -32.15
C LEU A 2 -20.90 64.87 -32.08
N ALA A 3 -20.33 64.01 -32.92
CA ALA A 3 -20.55 62.56 -32.89
C ALA A 3 -19.55 61.92 -31.91
N LEU A 4 -20.04 61.33 -30.82
CA LEU A 4 -19.26 60.46 -29.95
C LEU A 4 -19.11 59.07 -30.59
N ALA A 5 -17.89 58.67 -30.88
CA ALA A 5 -17.55 57.30 -31.25
C ALA A 5 -17.27 56.49 -29.97
N LEU A 6 -18.11 55.49 -29.67
CA LEU A 6 -17.89 54.52 -28.61
C LEU A 6 -16.94 53.44 -29.13
N LEU A 7 -15.72 53.39 -28.59
CA LEU A 7 -14.81 52.27 -28.76
C LEU A 7 -15.28 51.14 -27.83
N ALA A 8 -15.78 50.06 -28.39
CA ALA A 8 -16.00 48.79 -27.68
C ALA A 8 -14.65 48.03 -27.59
N VAL A 9 -14.07 48.00 -26.38
CA VAL A 9 -12.92 47.16 -26.10
C VAL A 9 -13.41 45.73 -25.85
N TRP A 10 -13.13 44.85 -26.79
CA TRP A 10 -13.31 43.42 -26.62
C TRP A 10 -12.21 42.87 -25.72
N LEU A 11 -12.55 42.57 -24.47
CA LEU A 11 -11.72 41.77 -23.58
C LEU A 11 -11.83 40.30 -24.04
N ALA A 12 -10.83 39.82 -24.76
CA ALA A 12 -10.66 38.39 -25.01
C ALA A 12 -10.43 37.69 -23.66
N PRO A 13 -11.10 36.55 -23.39
CA PRO A 13 -10.81 35.79 -22.19
C PRO A 13 -9.33 35.28 -22.26
N LEU A 14 -8.55 35.66 -21.26
CA LEU A 14 -7.22 35.10 -21.05
C LEU A 14 -7.36 33.59 -20.90
N ALA A 15 -6.90 32.84 -21.90
CA ALA A 15 -6.75 31.39 -21.80
C ALA A 15 -5.87 31.10 -20.59
N ALA A 16 -6.39 30.34 -19.63
CA ALA A 16 -5.59 29.83 -18.54
C ALA A 16 -4.38 29.07 -19.14
N PRO A 17 -3.16 29.25 -18.59
CA PRO A 17 -2.01 28.52 -19.10
C PRO A 17 -2.31 27.03 -19.01
N ALA A 18 -2.21 26.34 -20.15
CA ALA A 18 -2.25 24.88 -20.19
C ALA A 18 -1.16 24.38 -19.25
N THR A 19 -1.56 23.83 -18.12
CA THR A 19 -0.64 23.15 -17.22
C THR A 19 -0.04 22.01 -18.02
N ALA A 20 1.29 22.06 -18.26
CA ALA A 20 2.02 20.98 -18.90
C ALA A 20 1.70 19.68 -18.13
N GLN A 21 1.09 18.71 -18.80
CA GLN A 21 0.89 17.40 -18.21
C GLN A 21 2.26 16.81 -17.87
N PRO A 22 2.46 16.27 -16.66
CA PRO A 22 3.70 15.59 -16.32
C PRO A 22 3.94 14.47 -17.34
N THR A 23 5.14 14.36 -17.86
CA THR A 23 5.54 13.23 -18.72
C THR A 23 5.36 11.95 -17.91
N ALA A 24 4.53 11.04 -18.38
CA ALA A 24 4.03 9.87 -17.62
C ALA A 24 5.13 8.92 -17.12
N GLY A 25 6.30 8.89 -17.73
CA GLY A 25 7.42 7.99 -17.36
C GLY A 25 8.05 8.22 -15.97
N GLY A 26 7.64 9.25 -15.21
CA GLY A 26 8.17 9.56 -13.89
C GLY A 26 7.21 9.35 -12.71
N SER A 27 5.93 9.08 -12.94
CA SER A 27 4.96 8.91 -11.85
C SER A 27 5.10 7.54 -11.18
N ALA A 28 5.04 7.54 -9.84
CA ALA A 28 4.99 6.30 -9.06
C ALA A 28 3.56 5.71 -8.95
N PHE A 29 2.56 6.44 -9.46
CA PHE A 29 1.14 6.12 -9.27
C PHE A 29 0.52 5.60 -10.56
N GLY A 30 -0.38 4.62 -10.40
CA GLY A 30 -1.10 4.00 -11.50
C GLY A 30 -2.51 3.57 -11.11
N VAL A 31 -3.20 2.97 -12.07
CA VAL A 31 -4.56 2.50 -11.90
C VAL A 31 -4.77 1.15 -12.56
N ASN A 32 -5.57 0.29 -11.93
CA ASN A 32 -6.11 -0.90 -12.57
C ASN A 32 -7.21 -0.47 -13.53
N SER A 33 -6.90 -0.47 -14.80
CA SER A 33 -7.79 0.04 -15.84
C SER A 33 -8.69 -1.06 -16.43
N ASN A 34 -8.18 -2.28 -16.60
CA ASN A 34 -8.90 -3.46 -17.06
C ASN A 34 -9.77 -3.19 -18.30
N ILE A 35 -9.31 -2.31 -19.19
CA ILE A 35 -10.11 -1.80 -20.32
C ILE A 35 -10.43 -2.92 -21.30
N ALA A 36 -9.40 -3.68 -21.71
CA ALA A 36 -9.55 -4.75 -22.68
C ALA A 36 -10.45 -5.89 -22.18
N SER A 37 -10.49 -6.12 -20.87
CA SER A 37 -11.26 -7.21 -20.27
C SER A 37 -12.70 -6.81 -19.87
N ARG A 38 -12.93 -5.54 -19.51
CA ARG A 38 -14.19 -5.09 -18.91
C ARG A 38 -14.99 -4.08 -19.73
N HIS A 39 -14.40 -3.49 -20.78
CA HIS A 39 -15.04 -2.44 -21.58
C HIS A 39 -15.14 -2.85 -23.07
N PRO A 40 -16.07 -3.72 -23.43
CA PRO A 40 -16.09 -4.37 -24.74
C PRO A 40 -16.77 -3.56 -25.87
N VAL A 41 -16.79 -2.23 -25.82
CA VAL A 41 -17.41 -1.39 -26.89
C VAL A 41 -16.33 -0.58 -27.57
N TYR A 42 -16.02 -0.94 -28.83
CA TYR A 42 -14.93 -0.37 -29.61
C TYR A 42 -15.03 1.14 -29.83
N GLU A 43 -16.24 1.65 -30.05
CA GLU A 43 -16.45 3.08 -30.31
C GLU A 43 -16.06 3.96 -29.14
N THR A 44 -15.99 3.39 -27.94
CA THR A 44 -15.69 4.14 -26.70
C THR A 44 -14.30 3.88 -26.14
N LEU A 45 -13.45 3.07 -26.80
CA LEU A 45 -12.11 2.73 -26.26
C LEU A 45 -11.23 3.94 -25.97
N GLY A 46 -11.30 4.97 -26.80
CA GLY A 46 -10.56 6.20 -26.54
C GLY A 46 -11.00 6.97 -25.29
N ALA A 47 -12.20 6.73 -24.76
CA ALA A 47 -12.67 7.39 -23.54
C ALA A 47 -11.99 6.85 -22.27
N PRO A 48 -11.91 5.52 -22.02
CA PRO A 48 -11.20 4.99 -20.85
C PRO A 48 -9.71 5.32 -20.85
N THR A 49 -9.02 5.22 -21.97
CA THR A 49 -7.59 5.53 -22.07
C THR A 49 -7.32 7.02 -21.86
N ARG A 50 -8.20 7.92 -22.35
CA ARG A 50 -8.15 9.35 -22.00
C ARG A 50 -8.39 9.58 -20.52
N ALA A 51 -9.32 8.84 -19.90
CA ALA A 51 -9.57 8.96 -18.46
C ALA A 51 -8.31 8.58 -17.67
N VAL A 52 -7.63 7.48 -18.01
CA VAL A 52 -6.35 7.08 -17.39
C VAL A 52 -5.29 8.18 -17.57
N ALA A 53 -5.10 8.69 -18.76
CA ALA A 53 -4.14 9.76 -19.02
C ALA A 53 -4.47 11.05 -18.25
N SER A 54 -5.76 11.41 -18.16
CA SER A 54 -6.21 12.61 -17.45
C SER A 54 -6.05 12.53 -15.94
N LEU A 55 -5.89 11.33 -15.35
CA LEU A 55 -5.49 11.14 -13.95
C LEU A 55 -4.05 11.60 -13.70
N GLY A 56 -3.22 11.74 -14.73
CA GLY A 56 -1.77 11.85 -14.57
C GLY A 56 -1.14 10.53 -14.10
N ALA A 57 -1.85 9.41 -14.28
CA ALA A 57 -1.34 8.07 -13.98
C ALA A 57 -0.17 7.73 -14.91
N GLY A 58 0.96 7.32 -14.37
CA GLY A 58 2.10 6.83 -15.13
C GLY A 58 1.94 5.38 -15.57
N TRP A 59 1.02 4.64 -14.93
CA TRP A 59 0.88 3.19 -15.07
C TRP A 59 -0.58 2.79 -15.21
N ALA A 60 -0.83 1.85 -16.14
CA ALA A 60 -2.10 1.15 -16.27
C ALA A 60 -1.86 -0.36 -16.14
N ARG A 61 -2.66 -1.04 -15.35
CA ARG A 61 -2.59 -2.50 -15.20
C ARG A 61 -3.77 -3.12 -15.95
N GLU A 62 -3.44 -3.97 -16.94
CA GLU A 62 -4.38 -4.56 -17.90
C GLU A 62 -4.34 -6.09 -17.84
N ASP A 63 -5.52 -6.72 -17.77
CA ASP A 63 -5.66 -8.17 -17.77
C ASP A 63 -5.51 -8.75 -19.18
N PHE A 64 -4.58 -9.65 -19.37
CA PHE A 64 -4.40 -10.52 -20.54
C PHE A 64 -4.94 -11.91 -20.21
N GLN A 65 -6.26 -12.05 -20.26
CA GLN A 65 -6.95 -13.29 -19.87
C GLN A 65 -6.80 -14.37 -20.94
N LEU A 66 -6.23 -15.53 -20.57
CA LEU A 66 -6.00 -16.63 -21.50
C LEU A 66 -7.28 -17.10 -22.21
N ALA A 67 -8.39 -17.27 -21.46
CA ALA A 67 -9.67 -17.70 -22.07
C ALA A 67 -10.26 -16.67 -23.04
N ARG A 68 -9.92 -15.39 -22.89
CA ARG A 68 -10.41 -14.31 -23.76
C ARG A 68 -9.55 -14.20 -25.03
N ILE A 69 -8.23 -14.31 -24.86
CA ILE A 69 -7.29 -14.17 -25.98
C ILE A 69 -7.19 -15.45 -26.79
N GLN A 70 -7.26 -16.63 -26.15
CA GLN A 70 -7.18 -17.93 -26.81
C GLN A 70 -8.35 -18.84 -26.38
N PRO A 71 -9.59 -18.50 -26.75
CA PRO A 71 -10.76 -19.29 -26.37
C PRO A 71 -10.71 -20.73 -26.90
N GLU A 72 -10.11 -20.93 -28.06
CA GLU A 72 -9.88 -22.21 -28.73
C GLU A 72 -8.38 -22.41 -28.94
N ARG A 73 -7.89 -23.65 -28.85
CA ARG A 73 -6.47 -23.95 -29.01
C ARG A 73 -5.97 -23.47 -30.39
N GLY A 74 -4.93 -22.64 -30.38
CA GLY A 74 -4.32 -22.10 -31.62
C GLY A 74 -5.04 -20.91 -32.25
N ARG A 75 -6.19 -20.50 -31.70
CA ARG A 75 -6.94 -19.35 -32.22
C ARG A 75 -6.82 -18.18 -31.23
N PHE A 76 -6.14 -17.12 -31.63
CA PHE A 76 -5.87 -15.94 -30.81
C PHE A 76 -6.67 -14.73 -31.30
N ASP A 77 -7.25 -13.99 -30.34
CA ASP A 77 -7.84 -12.68 -30.56
C ASP A 77 -7.15 -11.63 -29.69
N TRP A 78 -6.25 -10.87 -30.29
CA TRP A 78 -5.52 -9.79 -29.67
C TRP A 78 -6.12 -8.41 -29.91
N ASN A 79 -7.16 -8.29 -30.74
CA ASN A 79 -7.65 -7.03 -31.26
C ASN A 79 -7.95 -5.97 -30.19
N TRP A 80 -8.55 -6.39 -29.07
CA TRP A 80 -8.85 -5.49 -27.98
C TRP A 80 -7.58 -4.99 -27.26
N HIS A 81 -6.69 -5.91 -26.97
CA HIS A 81 -5.43 -5.62 -26.29
C HIS A 81 -4.51 -4.76 -27.15
N ASP A 82 -4.46 -5.02 -28.47
CA ASP A 82 -3.68 -4.19 -29.40
C ASP A 82 -4.11 -2.72 -29.31
N ARG A 83 -5.40 -2.45 -29.44
CA ARG A 83 -5.95 -1.08 -29.42
C ARG A 83 -5.73 -0.40 -28.07
N VAL A 84 -5.97 -1.11 -26.97
CA VAL A 84 -5.83 -0.54 -25.63
C VAL A 84 -4.36 -0.24 -25.34
N VAL A 85 -3.47 -1.17 -25.62
CA VAL A 85 -2.02 -0.97 -25.40
C VAL A 85 -1.50 0.17 -26.26
N ASP A 86 -1.83 0.19 -27.56
CA ASP A 86 -1.38 1.24 -28.48
C ASP A 86 -1.86 2.63 -28.03
N ASP A 87 -3.12 2.75 -27.61
CA ASP A 87 -3.68 4.03 -27.19
C ASP A 87 -3.14 4.50 -25.82
N LEU A 88 -2.91 3.58 -24.86
CA LEU A 88 -2.26 3.90 -23.58
C LEU A 88 -0.81 4.36 -23.80
N VAL A 89 -0.03 3.60 -24.56
CA VAL A 89 1.37 3.93 -24.86
C VAL A 89 1.49 5.25 -25.63
N ALA A 90 0.60 5.49 -26.62
CA ALA A 90 0.56 6.77 -27.33
C ALA A 90 0.25 7.96 -26.42
N ARG A 91 -0.37 7.74 -25.26
CA ARG A 91 -0.62 8.75 -24.21
C ARG A 91 0.48 8.84 -23.18
N GLY A 92 1.57 8.09 -23.35
CA GLY A 92 2.70 8.06 -22.44
C GLY A 92 2.44 7.27 -21.14
N VAL A 93 1.46 6.37 -21.13
CA VAL A 93 1.14 5.50 -19.99
C VAL A 93 1.86 4.17 -20.15
N GLU A 94 2.65 3.77 -19.16
CA GLU A 94 3.28 2.45 -19.10
C GLU A 94 2.23 1.37 -18.78
N VAL A 95 2.34 0.21 -19.43
CA VAL A 95 1.40 -0.89 -19.25
C VAL A 95 2.05 -2.02 -18.46
N ILE A 96 1.36 -2.49 -17.42
CA ILE A 96 1.63 -3.78 -16.76
C ILE A 96 0.64 -4.78 -17.34
N GLY A 97 1.12 -5.72 -18.13
CA GLY A 97 0.29 -6.81 -18.68
C GLY A 97 0.20 -7.96 -17.69
N VAL A 98 -1.00 -8.25 -17.20
CA VAL A 98 -1.25 -9.38 -16.30
C VAL A 98 -1.63 -10.61 -17.12
N LEU A 99 -0.71 -11.54 -17.30
CA LEU A 99 -0.98 -12.84 -17.89
C LEU A 99 -1.78 -13.68 -16.89
N ASN A 100 -3.07 -13.88 -17.14
CA ASN A 100 -4.00 -14.32 -16.10
C ASN A 100 -5.03 -15.35 -16.61
N GLY A 101 -5.70 -16.01 -15.66
CA GLY A 101 -6.96 -16.72 -15.88
C GLY A 101 -8.15 -15.76 -16.16
N PRO A 102 -9.37 -16.31 -16.39
CA PRO A 102 -9.60 -17.75 -16.38
C PRO A 102 -8.91 -18.47 -17.54
N SER A 103 -8.52 -19.72 -17.31
CA SER A 103 -8.03 -20.61 -18.35
C SER A 103 -9.20 -21.21 -19.12
N PRO A 104 -9.15 -21.31 -20.45
CA PRO A 104 -10.22 -21.95 -21.23
C PRO A 104 -10.32 -23.45 -20.91
N GLY A 105 -11.48 -24.05 -21.15
CA GLY A 105 -11.74 -25.44 -20.78
C GLY A 105 -10.76 -26.44 -21.37
N TRP A 106 -10.27 -26.19 -22.58
CA TRP A 106 -9.26 -27.02 -23.25
C TRP A 106 -7.88 -26.97 -22.56
N ALA A 107 -7.56 -25.88 -21.84
CA ALA A 107 -6.28 -25.70 -21.14
C ALA A 107 -6.38 -26.08 -19.65
N SER A 108 -7.51 -25.81 -18.99
CA SER A 108 -7.73 -26.10 -17.57
C SER A 108 -8.13 -27.56 -17.30
N GLY A 109 -8.54 -28.30 -18.32
CA GLY A 109 -9.11 -29.65 -18.19
C GLY A 109 -10.50 -29.71 -17.54
N GLN A 110 -11.15 -28.54 -17.28
CA GLN A 110 -12.41 -28.44 -16.55
C GLN A 110 -13.66 -28.45 -17.46
N GLY A 111 -13.50 -28.60 -18.78
CA GLY A 111 -14.60 -28.53 -19.74
C GLY A 111 -15.22 -27.14 -19.93
N ARG A 112 -14.87 -26.18 -19.11
CA ARG A 112 -15.29 -24.76 -19.15
C ARG A 112 -14.15 -23.85 -18.68
N ALA A 113 -14.26 -22.56 -18.96
CA ALA A 113 -13.31 -21.59 -18.44
C ALA A 113 -13.36 -21.53 -16.89
N SER A 114 -12.19 -21.56 -16.26
CA SER A 114 -12.05 -21.56 -14.79
C SER A 114 -10.69 -20.99 -14.39
N PHE A 115 -10.53 -20.64 -13.12
CA PHE A 115 -9.24 -20.27 -12.54
C PHE A 115 -8.36 -21.47 -12.11
N ALA A 116 -8.66 -22.68 -12.63
CA ALA A 116 -7.69 -23.77 -12.56
C ALA A 116 -6.51 -23.45 -13.48
N PRO A 117 -5.25 -23.53 -13.01
CA PRO A 117 -4.10 -23.23 -13.83
C PRO A 117 -3.99 -24.24 -14.99
N PRO A 118 -3.55 -23.80 -16.18
CA PRO A 118 -3.24 -24.69 -17.26
C PRO A 118 -1.92 -25.42 -17.00
N ASP A 119 -1.56 -26.35 -17.87
CA ASP A 119 -0.19 -26.87 -17.92
C ASP A 119 0.82 -25.71 -18.06
N ALA A 120 1.93 -25.78 -17.34
CA ALA A 120 2.93 -24.71 -17.29
C ALA A 120 3.53 -24.39 -18.67
N GLN A 121 3.67 -25.36 -19.56
CA GLN A 121 4.19 -25.12 -20.92
C GLN A 121 3.14 -24.47 -21.83
N VAL A 122 1.87 -24.81 -21.65
CA VAL A 122 0.75 -24.12 -22.34
C VAL A 122 0.71 -22.65 -21.94
N PHE A 123 0.87 -22.36 -20.66
CA PHE A 123 0.90 -21.00 -20.17
C PHE A 123 2.17 -20.24 -20.61
N ALA A 124 3.32 -20.91 -20.60
CA ALA A 124 4.58 -20.34 -21.07
C ALA A 124 4.53 -19.95 -22.56
N GLU A 125 3.88 -20.76 -23.41
CA GLU A 125 3.70 -20.42 -24.83
C GLU A 125 2.79 -19.20 -24.99
N PHE A 126 1.71 -19.10 -24.21
CA PHE A 126 0.86 -17.90 -24.19
C PHE A 126 1.66 -16.66 -23.76
N ALA A 127 2.45 -16.78 -22.70
CA ALA A 127 3.31 -15.71 -22.19
C ALA A 127 4.36 -15.27 -23.23
N ARG A 128 4.98 -16.23 -23.92
CA ARG A 128 5.93 -15.98 -25.00
C ARG A 128 5.29 -15.19 -26.14
N LEU A 129 4.10 -15.59 -26.58
CA LEU A 129 3.37 -14.92 -27.65
C LEU A 129 2.96 -13.51 -27.29
N ALA A 130 2.50 -13.28 -26.04
CA ALA A 130 2.19 -11.96 -25.54
C ALA A 130 3.44 -11.07 -25.51
N ALA A 131 4.54 -11.53 -24.88
CA ALA A 131 5.77 -10.78 -24.81
C ALA A 131 6.36 -10.44 -26.19
N ALA A 132 6.35 -11.39 -27.13
CA ALA A 132 6.81 -11.17 -28.50
C ALA A 132 5.94 -10.15 -29.25
N ARG A 133 4.60 -10.23 -29.09
CA ARG A 133 3.65 -9.33 -29.76
C ARG A 133 3.78 -7.89 -29.29
N TYR A 134 3.95 -7.68 -27.98
CA TYR A 134 3.99 -6.34 -27.38
C TYR A 134 5.41 -5.85 -27.06
N LYS A 135 6.43 -6.49 -27.59
CA LYS A 135 7.81 -6.06 -27.47
C LYS A 135 7.99 -4.60 -27.86
N GLY A 136 8.64 -3.82 -26.99
CA GLY A 136 8.82 -2.38 -27.15
C GLY A 136 7.60 -1.52 -26.77
N ARG A 137 6.46 -2.13 -26.40
CA ARG A 137 5.23 -1.44 -25.95
C ARG A 137 4.85 -1.81 -24.53
N VAL A 138 4.94 -3.10 -24.16
CA VAL A 138 4.72 -3.61 -22.80
C VAL A 138 6.02 -4.24 -22.30
N ARG A 139 6.64 -3.61 -21.31
CA ARG A 139 7.88 -4.10 -20.72
C ARG A 139 7.65 -4.92 -19.45
N TYR A 140 6.54 -4.71 -18.76
CA TYR A 140 6.26 -5.26 -17.44
C TYR A 140 5.17 -6.31 -17.54
N TRP A 141 5.51 -7.57 -17.23
CA TRP A 141 4.60 -8.71 -17.30
C TRP A 141 4.41 -9.35 -15.94
N GLN A 142 3.20 -9.30 -15.43
CA GLN A 142 2.82 -9.99 -14.20
C GLN A 142 2.34 -11.40 -14.53
N VAL A 143 2.90 -12.40 -13.87
CA VAL A 143 2.56 -13.81 -14.09
C VAL A 143 1.52 -14.24 -13.07
N TRP A 144 0.27 -14.33 -13.50
CA TRP A 144 -0.92 -14.64 -12.73
C TRP A 144 -1.38 -13.49 -11.80
N ASN A 145 -2.63 -13.63 -11.29
CA ASN A 145 -3.22 -12.78 -10.26
C ASN A 145 -3.58 -13.63 -9.05
N GLU A 146 -3.14 -13.23 -7.86
CA GLU A 146 -3.50 -13.83 -6.57
C GLU A 146 -3.39 -15.36 -6.54
N PRO A 147 -2.21 -15.95 -6.80
CA PRO A 147 -2.03 -17.40 -6.77
C PRO A 147 -2.14 -18.00 -5.36
N ASP A 148 -2.14 -17.16 -4.33
CA ASP A 148 -2.37 -17.47 -2.93
C ASP A 148 -3.86 -17.44 -2.53
N ASN A 149 -4.76 -17.10 -3.46
CA ASN A 149 -6.20 -17.01 -3.24
C ASN A 149 -6.96 -18.14 -3.99
N ALA A 150 -7.76 -18.91 -3.27
CA ALA A 150 -8.54 -20.01 -3.83
C ALA A 150 -9.57 -19.57 -4.91
N ALA A 151 -9.98 -18.29 -4.93
CA ALA A 151 -10.82 -17.76 -5.99
C ALA A 151 -10.10 -17.69 -7.35
N TYR A 152 -8.79 -17.43 -7.32
CA TYR A 152 -7.97 -17.23 -8.53
C TYR A 152 -6.97 -18.36 -8.79
N TRP A 153 -6.82 -19.33 -7.86
CA TRP A 153 -6.03 -20.55 -8.06
C TRP A 153 -6.82 -21.76 -7.56
N GLN A 154 -7.61 -22.34 -8.47
CA GLN A 154 -8.53 -23.41 -8.14
C GLN A 154 -7.86 -24.79 -8.24
N PRO A 155 -8.25 -25.78 -7.39
CA PRO A 155 -9.28 -25.64 -6.34
C PRO A 155 -8.74 -24.98 -5.06
N ARG A 156 -7.44 -24.82 -4.91
CA ARG A 156 -6.77 -24.21 -3.76
C ARG A 156 -5.36 -23.75 -4.12
N PRO A 157 -4.81 -22.72 -3.45
CA PRO A 157 -3.42 -22.30 -3.63
C PRO A 157 -2.43 -23.46 -3.57
N ASN A 158 -1.44 -23.43 -4.47
CA ASN A 158 -0.37 -24.42 -4.53
C ASN A 158 0.94 -23.71 -4.93
N PRO A 159 1.79 -23.32 -3.96
CA PRO A 159 3.01 -22.59 -4.22
C PRO A 159 3.99 -23.33 -5.15
N ALA A 160 4.10 -24.65 -5.03
CA ALA A 160 5.00 -25.45 -5.88
C ALA A 160 4.52 -25.49 -7.34
N ALA A 161 3.22 -25.65 -7.57
CA ALA A 161 2.62 -25.59 -8.91
C ALA A 161 2.73 -24.19 -9.51
N TYR A 162 2.52 -23.15 -8.70
CA TYR A 162 2.71 -21.77 -9.15
C TYR A 162 4.18 -21.48 -9.45
N ALA A 163 5.13 -21.95 -8.64
CA ALA A 163 6.56 -21.84 -8.90
C ALA A 163 6.97 -22.46 -10.25
N ALA A 164 6.41 -23.61 -10.59
CA ALA A 164 6.66 -24.26 -11.88
C ALA A 164 6.12 -23.43 -13.05
N LEU A 165 4.88 -22.90 -12.93
CA LEU A 165 4.25 -22.03 -13.93
C LEU A 165 5.04 -20.73 -14.09
N LEU A 166 5.44 -20.08 -12.99
CA LEU A 166 6.21 -18.84 -12.98
C LEU A 166 7.57 -19.02 -13.67
N LYS A 167 8.32 -20.07 -13.33
CA LYS A 167 9.61 -20.36 -13.97
C LYS A 167 9.49 -20.55 -15.47
N ALA A 168 8.49 -21.32 -15.92
CA ALA A 168 8.27 -21.58 -17.34
C ALA A 168 7.86 -20.30 -18.09
N ALA A 169 6.93 -19.52 -17.53
CA ALA A 169 6.47 -18.27 -18.10
C ALA A 169 7.59 -17.22 -18.19
N SER A 170 8.35 -17.06 -17.10
CA SER A 170 9.47 -16.11 -17.05
C SER A 170 10.54 -16.42 -18.09
N ALA A 171 10.96 -17.67 -18.20
CA ALA A 171 11.93 -18.09 -19.22
C ALA A 171 11.42 -17.79 -20.64
N ALA A 172 10.12 -18.04 -20.90
CA ALA A 172 9.49 -17.79 -22.19
C ALA A 172 9.36 -16.29 -22.51
N ILE A 173 9.01 -15.45 -21.52
CA ILE A 173 8.96 -13.98 -21.63
C ILE A 173 10.36 -13.43 -21.96
N LYS A 174 11.38 -13.79 -21.16
CA LYS A 174 12.75 -13.31 -21.32
C LYS A 174 13.38 -13.78 -22.65
N ALA A 175 13.02 -14.97 -23.12
CA ALA A 175 13.46 -15.44 -24.45
C ALA A 175 12.83 -14.62 -25.60
N ALA A 176 11.58 -14.20 -25.47
CA ALA A 176 10.89 -13.38 -26.47
C ALA A 176 11.32 -11.91 -26.42
N ASP A 177 11.45 -11.37 -25.21
CA ASP A 177 11.93 -10.00 -24.96
C ASP A 177 12.90 -9.98 -23.76
N PRO A 178 14.23 -9.97 -24.01
CA PRO A 178 15.23 -9.90 -22.93
C PRO A 178 15.16 -8.61 -22.09
N GLN A 179 14.47 -7.57 -22.56
CA GLN A 179 14.30 -6.31 -21.81
C GLN A 179 13.07 -6.34 -20.87
N ALA A 180 12.20 -7.35 -21.03
CA ALA A 180 11.00 -7.47 -20.21
C ALA A 180 11.34 -7.66 -18.73
N GLN A 181 10.53 -7.07 -17.86
CA GLN A 181 10.60 -7.27 -16.41
C GLN A 181 9.40 -8.13 -15.98
N VAL A 182 9.67 -9.15 -15.20
CA VAL A 182 8.65 -10.10 -14.73
C VAL A 182 8.26 -9.76 -13.30
N LEU A 183 6.96 -9.53 -13.07
CA LEU A 183 6.39 -9.42 -11.74
C LEU A 183 5.91 -10.81 -11.29
N SER A 184 6.07 -11.10 -10.00
CA SER A 184 5.37 -12.23 -9.37
C SER A 184 3.85 -12.08 -9.54
N GLY A 185 3.09 -13.15 -9.38
CA GLY A 185 1.66 -13.04 -9.14
C GLY A 185 1.43 -12.22 -7.87
N SER A 186 0.52 -11.27 -7.94
CA SER A 186 0.21 -10.43 -6.79
C SER A 186 -0.37 -11.24 -5.65
N LEU A 187 0.09 -10.98 -4.44
CA LEU A 187 -0.31 -11.72 -3.25
C LEU A 187 -1.30 -10.89 -2.44
N VAL A 188 -2.40 -11.53 -2.00
CA VAL A 188 -3.60 -10.84 -1.46
C VAL A 188 -3.39 -10.29 -0.06
N SER A 189 -2.55 -10.88 0.73
CA SER A 189 -2.46 -10.49 2.13
C SER A 189 -1.02 -10.46 2.61
N PRO A 190 -0.64 -9.46 3.40
CA PRO A 190 0.77 -9.26 3.76
C PRO A 190 1.39 -10.44 4.50
N GLN A 191 0.69 -11.04 5.46
CA GLN A 191 1.25 -12.14 6.25
C GLN A 191 1.24 -13.47 5.52
N PRO A 192 0.12 -13.93 4.92
CA PRO A 192 0.15 -15.07 4.00
C PRO A 192 1.09 -14.86 2.81
N ALA A 193 1.25 -13.60 2.33
CA ALA A 193 2.16 -13.28 1.24
C ALA A 193 3.62 -13.62 1.57
N ALA A 194 4.11 -13.26 2.76
CA ALA A 194 5.47 -13.58 3.17
C ALA A 194 5.70 -15.09 3.20
N GLY A 195 4.77 -15.86 3.76
CA GLY A 195 4.84 -17.32 3.77
C GLY A 195 4.79 -17.96 2.38
N PHE A 196 3.99 -17.41 1.46
CA PHE A 196 3.92 -17.85 0.08
C PHE A 196 5.23 -17.54 -0.68
N LEU A 197 5.79 -16.36 -0.49
CA LEU A 197 7.09 -15.96 -1.07
C LEU A 197 8.24 -16.83 -0.57
N GLN A 198 8.26 -17.18 0.72
CA GLN A 198 9.24 -18.12 1.26
C GLN A 198 9.15 -19.47 0.54
N GLN A 199 7.95 -20.00 0.32
CA GLN A 199 7.76 -21.27 -0.40
C GLN A 199 8.16 -21.17 -1.88
N LEU A 200 8.02 -20.02 -2.53
CA LEU A 200 8.55 -19.78 -3.89
C LEU A 200 10.08 -19.82 -3.91
N HIS A 201 10.72 -19.20 -2.93
CA HIS A 201 12.17 -19.26 -2.77
C HIS A 201 12.64 -20.72 -2.58
N ASP A 202 12.03 -21.47 -1.67
CA ASP A 202 12.38 -22.85 -1.36
C ASP A 202 12.13 -23.79 -2.55
N SER A 203 11.22 -23.43 -3.45
CA SER A 203 10.96 -24.11 -4.72
C SER A 203 11.92 -23.68 -5.85
N GLY A 204 12.94 -22.87 -5.56
CA GLY A 204 13.91 -22.34 -6.52
C GLY A 204 13.28 -21.45 -7.58
N ALA A 205 12.25 -20.67 -7.24
CA ALA A 205 11.58 -19.75 -8.14
C ALA A 205 11.92 -18.27 -7.84
N TRP A 206 12.81 -17.99 -6.88
CA TRP A 206 13.14 -16.61 -6.51
C TRP A 206 13.69 -15.79 -7.68
N ASP A 207 14.53 -16.38 -8.50
CA ASP A 207 15.14 -15.73 -9.67
C ASP A 207 14.23 -15.71 -10.91
N ALA A 208 13.03 -16.28 -10.81
CA ALA A 208 12.07 -16.28 -11.92
C ALA A 208 11.25 -15.00 -12.04
N PHE A 209 11.44 -14.03 -11.15
CA PHE A 209 10.78 -12.73 -11.23
C PHE A 209 11.73 -11.62 -10.77
N ASP A 210 11.53 -10.43 -11.31
CA ASP A 210 12.34 -9.23 -11.03
C ASP A 210 11.72 -8.37 -9.92
N ILE A 211 10.39 -8.40 -9.79
CA ILE A 211 9.59 -7.49 -8.96
C ILE A 211 8.56 -8.30 -8.15
N ILE A 212 8.43 -8.00 -6.87
CA ILE A 212 7.37 -8.55 -6.01
C ILE A 212 6.11 -7.70 -6.17
N ALA A 213 4.99 -8.34 -6.52
CA ALA A 213 3.68 -7.69 -6.59
C ALA A 213 2.82 -8.09 -5.39
N ILE A 214 2.16 -7.11 -4.77
CA ILE A 214 1.27 -7.31 -3.60
C ILE A 214 -0.04 -6.56 -3.76
N HIS A 215 -1.09 -7.03 -3.06
CA HIS A 215 -2.40 -6.42 -2.93
C HIS A 215 -2.69 -6.11 -1.45
N PRO A 216 -2.14 -5.02 -0.89
CA PRO A 216 -2.24 -4.70 0.54
C PRO A 216 -3.58 -4.03 0.89
N TYR A 217 -4.70 -4.74 0.69
CA TYR A 217 -6.01 -4.24 1.09
C TYR A 217 -6.16 -4.21 2.61
N THR A 218 -6.75 -3.14 3.13
CA THR A 218 -7.10 -2.98 4.55
C THR A 218 -8.58 -2.67 4.74
N ASP A 219 -9.36 -2.49 3.66
CA ASP A 219 -10.76 -2.14 3.76
C ASP A 219 -11.56 -3.15 4.64
N PRO A 220 -12.49 -2.67 5.47
CA PRO A 220 -12.98 -1.30 5.57
C PRO A 220 -12.14 -0.37 6.47
N LEU A 221 -11.10 -0.90 7.14
CA LEU A 221 -10.24 -0.11 8.03
C LEU A 221 -9.53 1.00 7.24
N GLY A 222 -9.35 2.16 7.86
CA GLY A 222 -8.53 3.23 7.30
C GLY A 222 -7.08 2.80 7.06
N PRO A 223 -6.33 3.51 6.21
CA PRO A 223 -4.96 3.10 5.87
C PRO A 223 -4.02 3.05 7.07
N GLU A 224 -4.18 3.92 8.06
CA GLU A 224 -3.40 3.95 9.30
C GLU A 224 -3.85 2.84 10.26
N GLU A 225 -5.16 2.71 10.46
CA GLU A 225 -5.78 1.72 11.33
C GLU A 225 -5.47 0.29 10.84
N GLY A 226 -5.52 0.07 9.52
CA GLY A 226 -5.11 -1.18 8.88
C GLY A 226 -3.59 -1.32 8.72
N GLN A 227 -2.79 -0.33 9.12
CA GLN A 227 -1.32 -0.33 9.01
C GLN A 227 -0.82 -0.68 7.60
N ILE A 228 -1.46 -0.13 6.55
CA ILE A 228 -1.26 -0.53 5.15
C ILE A 228 0.21 -0.53 4.71
N GLY A 229 1.02 0.42 5.20
CA GLY A 229 2.46 0.49 4.92
C GLY A 229 3.24 -0.59 5.64
N VAL A 230 3.07 -0.71 6.95
CA VAL A 230 3.82 -1.61 7.83
C VAL A 230 3.43 -3.06 7.58
N ALA A 231 2.14 -3.37 7.64
CA ALA A 231 1.63 -4.73 7.45
C ALA A 231 1.68 -5.16 5.97
N GLY A 232 1.51 -4.23 5.03
CA GLY A 232 1.52 -4.52 3.59
C GLY A 232 2.94 -4.68 3.03
N VAL A 233 3.73 -3.62 3.09
CA VAL A 233 5.05 -3.56 2.47
C VAL A 233 6.14 -4.05 3.42
N GLY A 234 6.08 -3.65 4.70
CA GLY A 234 7.15 -3.93 5.66
C GLY A 234 7.42 -5.41 5.87
N ALA A 235 6.38 -6.23 6.04
CA ALA A 235 6.51 -7.67 6.21
C ALA A 235 7.18 -8.35 5.00
N VAL A 236 6.78 -7.94 3.78
CA VAL A 236 7.36 -8.45 2.53
C VAL A 236 8.79 -7.95 2.32
N ARG A 237 9.08 -6.69 2.71
CA ARG A 237 10.42 -6.11 2.63
C ARG A 237 11.41 -6.87 3.49
N GLY A 238 11.08 -7.11 4.78
CA GLY A 238 11.95 -7.86 5.69
C GLY A 238 12.29 -9.26 5.16
N LEU A 239 11.33 -9.94 4.52
CA LEU A 239 11.59 -11.23 3.87
C LEU A 239 12.48 -11.08 2.62
N ALA A 240 12.16 -10.13 1.75
CA ALA A 240 12.92 -9.90 0.51
C ALA A 240 14.39 -9.54 0.80
N ASP A 241 14.65 -8.75 1.83
CA ASP A 241 16.00 -8.36 2.22
C ASP A 241 16.85 -9.57 2.66
N ARG A 242 16.22 -10.60 3.25
CA ARG A 242 16.91 -11.86 3.62
C ARG A 242 17.14 -12.80 2.44
N LEU A 243 16.15 -12.92 1.54
CA LEU A 243 16.18 -13.90 0.44
C LEU A 243 16.88 -13.39 -0.84
N GLY A 244 17.10 -12.09 -0.92
CA GLY A 244 17.64 -11.37 -2.05
C GLY A 244 16.71 -10.20 -2.40
N PRO A 245 17.17 -8.95 -2.19
CA PRO A 245 16.33 -7.76 -2.28
C PRO A 245 15.73 -7.58 -3.67
N LYS A 246 14.44 -7.27 -3.71
CA LYS A 246 13.68 -6.99 -4.93
C LYS A 246 12.78 -5.78 -4.75
N PRO A 247 12.50 -5.02 -5.82
CA PRO A 247 11.46 -3.99 -5.83
C PRO A 247 10.11 -4.58 -5.40
N ILE A 248 9.33 -3.81 -4.62
CA ILE A 248 7.98 -4.16 -4.21
C ILE A 248 7.00 -3.17 -4.83
N TRP A 249 6.01 -3.68 -5.55
CA TRP A 249 4.95 -2.88 -6.16
C TRP A 249 3.60 -3.27 -5.55
N ALA A 250 2.86 -2.29 -5.03
CA ALA A 250 1.46 -2.45 -4.64
C ALA A 250 0.60 -2.33 -5.90
N THR A 251 0.29 -3.46 -6.53
CA THR A 251 -0.38 -3.50 -7.83
C THR A 251 -1.90 -3.40 -7.74
N GLU A 252 -2.47 -3.57 -6.54
CA GLU A 252 -3.85 -3.22 -6.19
C GLU A 252 -3.95 -2.80 -4.74
N PHE A 253 -4.76 -1.79 -4.47
CA PHE A 253 -5.31 -1.43 -3.16
C PHE A 253 -6.49 -0.50 -3.38
N GLY A 254 -7.40 -0.41 -2.41
CA GLY A 254 -8.57 0.46 -2.55
C GLY A 254 -9.62 0.25 -1.48
N TRP A 255 -10.66 1.07 -1.51
CA TRP A 255 -11.84 0.99 -0.64
C TRP A 255 -13.11 1.11 -1.46
N SER A 256 -14.08 0.25 -1.16
CA SER A 256 -15.38 0.24 -1.84
C SER A 256 -16.32 1.31 -1.30
N THR A 257 -17.08 1.96 -2.18
CA THR A 257 -18.16 2.91 -1.84
C THR A 257 -19.56 2.32 -2.02
N GLY A 258 -19.64 1.07 -2.48
CA GLY A 258 -20.91 0.37 -2.72
C GLY A 258 -21.25 -0.61 -1.59
N PRO A 259 -22.45 -1.18 -1.64
CA PRO A 259 -22.82 -2.22 -0.71
C PRO A 259 -21.79 -3.35 -0.76
N ALA A 260 -21.40 -3.82 0.44
CA ALA A 260 -20.43 -4.88 0.57
C ALA A 260 -20.88 -6.12 -0.21
N ASP A 261 -19.99 -6.67 -1.05
CA ASP A 261 -20.14 -8.03 -1.51
C ASP A 261 -19.88 -8.95 -0.32
N ARG A 262 -20.96 -9.44 0.28
CA ARG A 262 -20.89 -10.33 1.45
C ARG A 262 -20.14 -11.64 1.16
N THR A 263 -19.92 -11.97 -0.10
CA THR A 263 -19.20 -13.18 -0.51
C THR A 263 -17.68 -13.03 -0.43
N ALA A 264 -17.17 -11.79 -0.45
CA ALA A 264 -15.74 -11.51 -0.42
C ALA A 264 -15.20 -11.13 0.98
N GLY A 265 -16.03 -11.16 2.03
CA GLY A 265 -15.61 -10.79 3.40
C GLY A 265 -15.31 -9.29 3.57
N GLN A 266 -15.72 -8.47 2.62
CA GLN A 266 -15.54 -7.01 2.64
C GLN A 266 -16.43 -6.38 3.71
N GLY A 267 -15.88 -5.38 4.39
CA GLY A 267 -16.56 -4.64 5.44
C GLY A 267 -17.59 -3.62 4.92
N ALA A 268 -18.07 -2.76 5.82
CA ALA A 268 -18.99 -1.68 5.45
C ALA A 268 -18.35 -0.74 4.42
N PRO A 269 -19.13 -0.26 3.42
CA PRO A 269 -18.61 0.68 2.42
C PRO A 269 -18.23 2.02 3.08
N VAL A 270 -17.23 2.68 2.50
CA VAL A 270 -16.87 4.05 2.88
C VAL A 270 -17.63 5.08 2.03
N SER A 271 -17.69 6.33 2.49
CA SER A 271 -18.20 7.41 1.65
C SER A 271 -17.24 7.71 0.49
N GLU A 272 -17.73 8.30 -0.60
CA GLU A 272 -16.85 8.70 -1.71
C GLU A 272 -15.82 9.78 -1.28
N ALA A 273 -16.16 10.64 -0.32
CA ALA A 273 -15.22 11.57 0.26
C ALA A 273 -14.12 10.85 1.05
N THR A 274 -14.50 9.88 1.87
CA THR A 274 -13.56 9.02 2.59
C THR A 274 -12.68 8.22 1.62
N GLN A 275 -13.25 7.68 0.53
CA GLN A 275 -12.50 6.99 -0.52
C GLN A 275 -11.41 7.91 -1.11
N ALA A 276 -11.74 9.17 -1.38
CA ALA A 276 -10.78 10.15 -1.91
C ALA A 276 -9.62 10.43 -0.94
N SER A 277 -9.95 10.61 0.34
CA SER A 277 -8.96 10.80 1.40
C SER A 277 -8.08 9.55 1.57
N TYR A 278 -8.68 8.36 1.65
CA TYR A 278 -7.96 7.09 1.82
C TYR A 278 -7.08 6.73 0.62
N LEU A 279 -7.49 7.09 -0.60
CA LEU A 279 -6.65 6.92 -1.79
C LEU A 279 -5.30 7.63 -1.60
N VAL A 280 -5.32 8.89 -1.20
CA VAL A 280 -4.09 9.70 -1.05
C VAL A 280 -3.28 9.26 0.15
N ARG A 281 -3.92 9.05 1.31
CA ARG A 281 -3.28 8.62 2.55
C ARG A 281 -2.65 7.24 2.39
N GLY A 282 -3.39 6.27 1.83
CA GLY A 282 -2.88 4.92 1.57
C GLY A 282 -1.73 4.91 0.57
N SER A 283 -1.83 5.68 -0.52
CA SER A 283 -0.72 5.83 -1.48
C SER A 283 0.54 6.36 -0.81
N ALA A 284 0.42 7.37 0.04
CA ALA A 284 1.56 7.98 0.73
C ALA A 284 2.21 6.99 1.70
N LEU A 285 1.42 6.29 2.51
CA LEU A 285 1.94 5.30 3.47
C LEU A 285 2.61 4.12 2.79
N LEU A 286 2.04 3.60 1.70
CA LEU A 286 2.67 2.55 0.88
C LEU A 286 4.00 3.02 0.29
N ARG A 287 4.06 4.26 -0.21
CA ARG A 287 5.29 4.86 -0.73
C ARG A 287 6.35 5.05 0.36
N ALA A 288 5.94 5.55 1.53
CA ALA A 288 6.84 5.72 2.68
C ALA A 288 7.41 4.39 3.18
N ALA A 289 6.62 3.31 3.11
CA ALA A 289 7.06 1.96 3.46
C ALA A 289 7.95 1.30 2.39
N GLY A 290 8.20 1.96 1.26
CA GLY A 290 9.13 1.52 0.22
C GLY A 290 8.50 0.80 -0.97
N ALA A 291 7.17 0.87 -1.16
CA ALA A 291 6.59 0.44 -2.43
C ALA A 291 7.05 1.37 -3.55
N GLU A 292 7.68 0.84 -4.61
CA GLU A 292 8.16 1.68 -5.72
C GLU A 292 7.05 2.17 -6.64
N ARG A 293 5.98 1.38 -6.77
CA ARG A 293 4.79 1.72 -7.55
C ARG A 293 3.55 1.36 -6.73
N VAL A 294 2.53 2.20 -6.88
CA VAL A 294 1.27 2.06 -6.15
C VAL A 294 0.13 2.27 -7.13
N LEU A 295 -0.71 1.23 -7.33
CA LEU A 295 -1.79 1.26 -8.30
C LEU A 295 -3.14 1.12 -7.61
N TRP A 296 -4.02 2.09 -7.84
CA TRP A 296 -5.38 2.08 -7.33
C TRP A 296 -6.25 1.04 -8.04
N TYR A 297 -7.02 0.27 -7.29
CA TYR A 297 -8.08 -0.58 -7.82
C TYR A 297 -9.43 0.10 -7.55
N SER A 298 -10.15 0.58 -8.58
CA SER A 298 -9.94 0.48 -10.00
C SER A 298 -10.34 1.78 -10.73
N LEU A 299 -10.22 1.83 -12.06
CA LEU A 299 -10.61 3.00 -12.84
C LEU A 299 -12.11 3.28 -12.76
N LYS A 300 -12.94 2.25 -12.84
CA LYS A 300 -14.39 2.39 -12.93
C LYS A 300 -15.12 1.30 -12.14
N ASP A 301 -16.23 1.71 -11.52
CA ASP A 301 -17.18 0.77 -10.93
C ASP A 301 -17.73 -0.19 -11.98
N THR A 302 -17.92 -1.44 -11.61
CA THR A 302 -18.49 -2.45 -12.50
C THR A 302 -19.81 -2.97 -11.95
N GLN A 303 -20.73 -3.33 -12.85
CA GLN A 303 -21.99 -3.97 -12.51
C GLN A 303 -21.89 -5.47 -12.75
N GLU A 304 -22.38 -6.27 -11.81
CA GLU A 304 -22.66 -7.67 -12.07
C GLU A 304 -23.96 -7.89 -12.85
N ARG A 305 -24.07 -9.07 -13.46
CA ARG A 305 -25.34 -9.56 -14.04
C ARG A 305 -26.36 -9.70 -12.92
N GLY A 306 -27.28 -8.75 -12.77
CA GLY A 306 -28.32 -8.78 -11.74
C GLY A 306 -28.66 -7.42 -11.12
N GLY A 307 -27.97 -6.33 -11.48
CA GLY A 307 -28.42 -4.97 -11.19
C GLY A 307 -27.81 -4.27 -9.99
N ALA A 308 -27.13 -4.96 -9.07
CA ALA A 308 -26.39 -4.30 -8.00
C ALA A 308 -24.96 -3.94 -8.45
N PRO A 309 -24.38 -2.79 -8.03
CA PRO A 309 -22.97 -2.54 -8.25
C PRO A 309 -22.15 -3.56 -7.47
N HIS A 310 -21.47 -4.45 -8.19
CA HIS A 310 -20.68 -5.53 -7.59
C HIS A 310 -19.31 -5.05 -7.11
N ASN A 311 -18.79 -4.02 -7.73
CA ASN A 311 -17.46 -3.49 -7.44
C ASN A 311 -17.51 -1.97 -7.54
N ALA A 312 -17.54 -1.31 -6.39
CA ALA A 312 -17.58 0.15 -6.27
C ALA A 312 -16.25 0.75 -5.80
N TYR A 313 -15.13 0.12 -6.14
CA TYR A 313 -13.77 0.64 -5.91
C TYR A 313 -13.34 1.67 -6.96
N GLY A 314 -14.14 1.86 -8.03
CA GLY A 314 -13.81 2.73 -9.14
C GLY A 314 -13.65 4.20 -8.74
N LEU A 315 -12.85 4.91 -9.54
CA LEU A 315 -12.76 6.38 -9.53
C LEU A 315 -13.91 7.02 -10.31
N ILE A 316 -14.60 6.22 -11.14
CA ILE A 316 -15.73 6.61 -11.99
C ILE A 316 -16.91 5.72 -11.65
N ARG A 317 -18.08 6.33 -11.37
CA ARG A 317 -19.31 5.60 -11.08
C ARG A 317 -19.80 4.82 -12.31
N TYR A 318 -20.49 3.73 -12.05
CA TYR A 318 -21.28 3.05 -13.08
C TYR A 318 -22.71 3.60 -13.09
N ASP A 319 -23.18 4.03 -14.26
CA ASP A 319 -24.58 4.38 -14.52
C ASP A 319 -24.97 3.83 -15.91
N PRO A 320 -25.90 2.86 -15.97
CA PRO A 320 -26.31 2.26 -17.26
C PRO A 320 -27.07 3.24 -18.15
N ALA A 321 -27.62 4.34 -17.61
CA ALA A 321 -28.36 5.35 -18.37
C ALA A 321 -27.45 6.43 -18.99
N ARG A 322 -26.15 6.41 -18.70
CA ARG A 322 -25.19 7.41 -19.15
C ARG A 322 -24.02 6.81 -19.92
N SER A 323 -23.38 7.65 -20.74
CA SER A 323 -22.07 7.30 -21.30
C SER A 323 -21.10 6.93 -20.17
N SER A 324 -20.39 5.83 -20.34
CA SER A 324 -19.53 5.23 -19.33
C SER A 324 -18.45 6.16 -18.76
N TYR A 325 -18.15 7.28 -19.41
CA TYR A 325 -17.09 8.24 -19.04
C TYR A 325 -17.58 9.68 -19.03
N ASP A 326 -18.90 9.88 -18.79
CA ASP A 326 -19.48 11.18 -18.56
C ASP A 326 -18.80 11.83 -17.32
N PRO A 327 -18.33 13.10 -17.41
CA PRO A 327 -17.69 13.79 -16.28
C PRO A 327 -18.52 13.85 -15.00
N VAL A 328 -19.85 13.79 -15.09
CA VAL A 328 -20.74 13.74 -13.92
C VAL A 328 -20.59 12.46 -13.10
N LEU A 329 -20.02 11.41 -13.70
CA LEU A 329 -19.77 10.13 -13.04
C LEU A 329 -18.44 10.09 -12.28
N LEU A 330 -17.60 11.11 -12.42
CA LEU A 330 -16.32 11.15 -11.71
C LEU A 330 -16.58 11.28 -10.20
N LYS A 331 -15.97 10.40 -9.41
CA LYS A 331 -15.99 10.49 -7.95
C LYS A 331 -14.98 11.53 -7.46
N PRO A 332 -15.10 12.05 -6.24
CA PRO A 332 -14.08 12.91 -5.63
C PRO A 332 -12.67 12.28 -5.67
N ALA A 333 -12.57 10.97 -5.55
CA ALA A 333 -11.33 10.21 -5.65
C ALA A 333 -10.61 10.37 -7.01
N PHE A 334 -11.34 10.57 -8.12
CA PHE A 334 -10.74 10.88 -9.41
C PHE A 334 -9.94 12.19 -9.37
N ARG A 335 -10.56 13.24 -8.80
CA ARG A 335 -9.90 14.54 -8.64
C ARG A 335 -8.74 14.46 -7.65
N ALA A 336 -8.90 13.76 -6.53
CA ALA A 336 -7.84 13.54 -5.55
C ALA A 336 -6.62 12.84 -6.17
N PHE A 337 -6.84 11.85 -7.04
CA PHE A 337 -5.77 11.20 -7.79
C PHE A 337 -5.02 12.18 -8.71
N GLN A 338 -5.75 13.03 -9.45
CA GLN A 338 -5.15 14.06 -10.31
C GLN A 338 -4.25 15.02 -9.52
N VAL A 339 -4.75 15.49 -8.37
CA VAL A 339 -4.01 16.40 -7.49
C VAL A 339 -2.75 15.69 -6.96
N MET A 340 -2.89 14.48 -6.46
CA MET A 340 -1.77 13.66 -5.98
C MET A 340 -0.71 13.48 -7.06
N SER A 341 -1.12 13.08 -8.26
CA SER A 341 -0.18 12.89 -9.39
C SER A 341 0.55 14.18 -9.76
N THR A 342 -0.11 15.33 -9.63
CA THR A 342 0.48 16.65 -9.92
C THR A 342 1.43 17.11 -8.83
N GLU A 343 0.98 17.08 -7.56
CA GLU A 343 1.75 17.59 -6.43
C GLU A 343 3.00 16.73 -6.15
N LEU A 344 2.89 15.41 -6.34
CA LEU A 344 3.98 14.47 -6.10
C LEU A 344 4.79 14.11 -7.36
N ALA A 345 4.54 14.77 -8.49
CA ALA A 345 5.30 14.53 -9.73
C ALA A 345 6.79 14.78 -9.52
N GLY A 346 7.62 13.80 -9.91
CA GLY A 346 9.08 13.89 -9.82
C GLY A 346 9.65 13.91 -8.40
N SER A 347 8.85 13.54 -7.39
CA SER A 347 9.30 13.42 -6.00
C SER A 347 9.54 11.95 -5.61
N SER A 348 10.37 11.74 -4.60
CA SER A 348 10.65 10.45 -3.98
C SER A 348 10.19 10.48 -2.52
N ALA A 349 9.55 9.40 -2.06
CA ALA A 349 9.19 9.29 -0.64
C ALA A 349 10.46 9.28 0.23
N ALA A 350 10.51 10.16 1.22
CA ALA A 350 11.64 10.32 2.14
C ALA A 350 11.36 9.69 3.53
N GLY A 351 10.10 9.38 3.81
CA GLY A 351 9.71 8.71 5.06
C GLY A 351 8.49 9.33 5.72
N VAL A 352 8.17 8.79 6.88
CA VAL A 352 7.08 9.25 7.74
C VAL A 352 7.59 10.41 8.62
N LEU A 353 6.76 11.44 8.81
CA LEU A 353 7.03 12.54 9.72
C LEU A 353 6.53 12.20 11.13
N ASP A 354 7.32 12.47 12.13
CA ASP A 354 6.85 12.45 13.53
C ASP A 354 6.25 13.82 13.87
N LEU A 355 4.93 13.90 13.84
CA LEU A 355 4.15 15.12 14.04
C LEU A 355 3.51 15.20 15.45
N ASN A 356 3.65 14.14 16.24
CA ASN A 356 2.95 14.02 17.50
C ASN A 356 3.86 14.39 18.67
N THR A 357 3.33 15.16 19.61
CA THR A 357 3.99 15.31 20.91
C THR A 357 3.89 14.00 21.67
N ARG A 358 5.04 13.48 22.11
CA ARG A 358 5.12 12.20 22.81
C ARG A 358 5.56 12.37 24.24
N ALA A 359 4.94 11.61 25.14
CA ALA A 359 5.38 11.44 26.51
C ALA A 359 6.16 10.12 26.62
N GLY A 360 7.32 10.14 27.27
CA GLY A 360 8.10 8.93 27.56
C GLY A 360 7.30 7.96 28.42
N VAL A 361 7.35 6.68 28.07
CA VAL A 361 6.75 5.56 28.82
C VAL A 361 7.83 4.68 29.42
N LEU A 362 8.90 4.39 28.66
CA LEU A 362 10.03 3.57 29.10
C LEU A 362 11.27 3.96 28.28
N ASP A 363 12.36 4.29 28.95
CA ASP A 363 13.63 4.72 28.36
C ASP A 363 14.67 3.59 28.23
N PHE A 364 14.38 2.41 28.72
CA PHE A 364 15.26 1.22 28.74
C PHE A 364 16.59 1.38 29.47
N GLU A 365 16.79 2.46 30.24
CA GLU A 365 17.98 2.66 31.05
C GLU A 365 18.06 1.69 32.24
N GLN A 366 16.92 1.13 32.67
CA GLN A 366 16.80 0.16 33.74
C GLN A 366 15.75 -0.89 33.40
N LEU A 367 16.12 -2.17 33.50
CA LEU A 367 15.25 -3.31 33.23
C LEU A 367 15.20 -4.31 34.42
N ASP A 368 15.48 -3.84 35.63
CA ASP A 368 15.45 -4.68 36.80
C ASP A 368 14.06 -5.28 37.07
N GLY A 369 14.03 -6.56 37.37
CA GLY A 369 12.78 -7.26 37.67
C GLY A 369 11.91 -7.62 36.47
N TRP A 370 12.32 -7.31 35.22
CA TRP A 370 11.63 -7.80 34.06
C TRP A 370 11.69 -9.34 33.95
N ARG A 371 10.61 -9.96 33.53
CA ARG A 371 10.46 -11.41 33.48
C ARG A 371 10.10 -11.86 32.08
N ARG A 372 10.82 -12.88 31.60
CA ARG A 372 10.51 -13.54 30.34
C ARG A 372 9.27 -14.43 30.47
N GLN A 373 8.43 -14.41 29.46
CA GLN A 373 7.29 -15.31 29.23
C GLN A 373 7.34 -15.85 27.79
N GLY A 374 6.54 -16.87 27.50
CA GLY A 374 6.49 -17.49 26.17
C GLY A 374 7.31 -18.76 26.05
N ALA A 375 7.15 -19.47 24.92
CA ALA A 375 7.77 -20.77 24.66
C ALA A 375 9.21 -20.64 24.14
N ALA A 376 9.50 -19.61 23.36
CA ALA A 376 10.81 -19.39 22.77
C ALA A 376 11.86 -18.95 23.79
N ASN A 377 13.13 -19.21 23.49
CA ASN A 377 14.24 -18.68 24.28
C ASN A 377 14.54 -17.24 23.91
N GLY A 378 14.88 -16.45 24.91
CA GLY A 378 15.28 -15.06 24.72
C GLY A 378 15.69 -14.40 26.02
N SER A 379 16.32 -13.22 25.92
CA SER A 379 16.68 -12.38 27.03
C SER A 379 16.42 -10.91 26.67
N LEU A 380 16.10 -10.10 27.69
CA LEU A 380 16.04 -8.65 27.58
C LEU A 380 16.95 -8.07 28.66
N ALA A 381 17.92 -7.27 28.26
CA ALA A 381 18.91 -6.69 29.17
C ALA A 381 19.30 -5.28 28.71
N VAL A 382 19.74 -4.46 29.66
CA VAL A 382 20.31 -3.14 29.38
C VAL A 382 21.64 -3.30 28.62
N SER A 383 21.83 -2.52 27.56
CA SER A 383 23.04 -2.56 26.71
C SER A 383 23.42 -1.18 26.19
N GLY A 384 24.72 -0.89 26.18
CA GLY A 384 25.29 0.30 25.52
C GLY A 384 25.77 0.05 24.07
N GLU A 385 25.46 -1.11 23.46
CA GLU A 385 25.95 -1.45 22.10
C GLU A 385 25.27 -0.63 20.99
N GLN A 386 23.97 -0.49 21.07
CA GLN A 386 23.17 0.34 20.19
C GLN A 386 22.28 1.22 21.07
N VAL A 387 22.44 2.53 21.00
CA VAL A 387 21.71 3.50 21.83
C VAL A 387 21.11 4.57 20.94
N ARG A 388 19.82 4.88 21.13
CA ARG A 388 19.13 5.97 20.43
C ARG A 388 19.06 7.22 21.30
N GLY A 389 18.69 7.05 22.58
CA GLY A 389 18.61 8.11 23.56
C GLY A 389 19.31 7.70 24.87
N GLY A 390 19.68 8.66 25.73
CA GLY A 390 20.30 8.35 27.02
C GLY A 390 21.68 7.68 26.95
N ALA A 391 21.93 6.71 27.83
CA ALA A 391 23.18 5.99 27.95
C ALA A 391 23.09 4.51 27.56
N ALA A 392 21.88 3.94 27.47
CA ALA A 392 21.65 2.55 27.19
C ALA A 392 20.33 2.31 26.44
N ALA A 393 20.16 1.12 25.92
CA ALA A 393 18.95 0.61 25.28
C ALA A 393 18.65 -0.82 25.75
N GLY A 394 17.46 -1.31 25.49
CA GLY A 394 17.07 -2.69 25.77
C GLY A 394 17.54 -3.63 24.66
N ARG A 395 18.55 -4.44 24.92
CA ARG A 395 18.97 -5.54 24.03
C ARG A 395 18.04 -6.73 24.22
N LEU A 396 17.34 -7.14 23.15
CA LEU A 396 16.50 -8.32 23.12
C LEU A 396 17.14 -9.38 22.22
N ASP A 397 17.62 -10.46 22.84
CA ASP A 397 18.06 -11.67 22.13
C ASP A 397 16.90 -12.67 22.08
N TYR A 398 16.73 -13.36 20.95
CA TYR A 398 15.67 -14.36 20.76
C TYR A 398 16.16 -15.57 19.98
N SER A 399 15.44 -16.70 20.13
CA SER A 399 15.66 -17.91 19.35
C SER A 399 14.37 -18.68 19.16
N PHE A 400 13.82 -18.58 17.95
CA PHE A 400 12.66 -19.35 17.48
C PHE A 400 13.11 -20.66 16.86
N ARG A 401 12.55 -21.79 17.27
CA ARG A 401 13.08 -23.11 16.98
C ARG A 401 12.09 -24.04 16.30
N THR A 402 10.79 -23.71 16.35
CA THR A 402 9.76 -24.64 15.92
C THR A 402 9.17 -24.23 14.59
N ALA A 403 8.56 -25.19 13.89
CA ALA A 403 7.72 -24.95 12.74
C ALA A 403 6.27 -24.60 13.18
N GLN A 404 6.09 -24.05 14.38
CA GLN A 404 4.84 -23.62 14.96
C GLN A 404 5.00 -22.19 15.45
N ASN A 405 3.91 -21.48 15.66
CA ASN A 405 3.94 -20.14 16.23
C ASN A 405 4.78 -20.11 17.52
N ASP A 406 5.88 -19.37 17.49
CA ASP A 406 6.81 -19.15 18.59
C ASP A 406 6.83 -17.65 18.94
N TYR A 407 6.87 -17.32 20.21
CA TYR A 407 7.05 -15.94 20.68
C TYR A 407 7.89 -15.87 21.94
N VAL A 408 8.50 -14.72 22.16
CA VAL A 408 9.09 -14.36 23.44
C VAL A 408 8.48 -13.05 23.94
N ALA A 409 8.06 -13.03 25.18
CA ALA A 409 7.48 -11.85 25.82
C ALA A 409 8.25 -11.47 27.08
N PHE A 410 8.32 -10.19 27.36
CA PHE A 410 8.97 -9.62 28.54
C PHE A 410 8.00 -8.70 29.26
N SER A 411 7.73 -9.00 30.53
CA SER A 411 6.84 -8.23 31.38
C SER A 411 7.62 -7.44 32.41
N PRO A 412 7.31 -6.15 32.61
CA PRO A 412 7.87 -5.35 33.70
C PRO A 412 7.44 -5.89 35.07
N PRO A 413 8.15 -5.55 36.16
CA PRO A 413 7.82 -5.98 37.51
C PRO A 413 6.42 -5.50 37.96
N ALA A 414 5.96 -4.38 37.41
CA ALA A 414 4.61 -3.83 37.56
C ALA A 414 4.15 -3.21 36.24
N PRO A 415 2.83 -3.18 35.96
CA PRO A 415 2.32 -2.52 34.78
C PRO A 415 2.76 -1.04 34.70
N ILE A 416 3.23 -0.60 33.52
CA ILE A 416 3.69 0.78 33.31
C ILE A 416 2.49 1.58 32.75
N ALA A 417 2.04 2.59 33.50
CA ALA A 417 0.89 3.40 33.12
C ALA A 417 1.16 4.20 31.84
N LEU A 418 0.20 4.23 30.93
CA LEU A 418 0.20 5.15 29.80
C LEU A 418 -0.36 6.52 30.21
N PRO A 419 -0.02 7.61 29.48
CA PRO A 419 -0.72 8.89 29.60
C PRO A 419 -2.24 8.72 29.48
N ALA A 420 -2.98 9.54 30.23
CA ALA A 420 -4.45 9.42 30.33
C ALA A 420 -5.20 9.68 28.99
N ASP A 421 -4.52 10.33 28.06
CA ASP A 421 -5.00 10.70 26.72
C ASP A 421 -4.16 10.04 25.60
N ALA A 422 -3.51 8.91 25.90
CA ALA A 422 -2.69 8.18 24.94
C ALA A 422 -3.51 7.79 23.70
N SER A 423 -3.05 8.18 22.53
CA SER A 423 -3.70 7.92 21.24
C SER A 423 -2.89 6.97 20.35
N ALA A 424 -1.56 6.95 20.53
CA ALA A 424 -0.67 6.00 19.86
C ALA A 424 0.47 5.59 20.78
N LEU A 425 1.05 4.43 20.50
CA LEU A 425 2.28 3.95 21.14
C LEU A 425 3.37 3.85 20.08
N ALA A 426 4.58 4.31 20.40
CA ALA A 426 5.72 4.24 19.50
C ALA A 426 7.00 3.87 20.25
N ILE A 427 7.89 3.17 19.55
CA ILE A 427 9.19 2.74 20.09
C ILE A 427 10.26 2.86 19.01
N TRP A 428 11.46 3.23 19.40
CA TRP A 428 12.61 3.08 18.53
C TRP A 428 13.07 1.63 18.55
N LEU A 429 13.20 1.06 17.36
CA LEU A 429 13.59 -0.32 17.11
C LEU A 429 14.81 -0.36 16.20
N TYR A 430 15.91 -0.95 16.66
CA TYR A 430 17.06 -1.30 15.84
C TYR A 430 16.95 -2.77 15.46
N GLY A 431 16.72 -3.04 14.18
CA GLY A 431 16.39 -4.37 13.69
C GLY A 431 17.60 -5.18 13.25
N ASP A 432 17.37 -6.48 13.10
CA ASP A 432 18.32 -7.45 12.54
C ASP A 432 17.88 -8.00 11.16
N GLY A 433 16.82 -7.44 10.59
CA GLY A 433 16.26 -7.86 9.30
C GLY A 433 15.42 -9.13 9.36
N SER A 434 15.05 -9.61 10.56
CA SER A 434 14.28 -10.86 10.69
C SER A 434 12.86 -10.77 10.14
N GLY A 435 12.25 -9.59 10.13
CA GLY A 435 10.85 -9.41 9.76
C GLY A 435 9.86 -9.85 10.83
N HIS A 436 10.33 -10.36 11.97
CA HIS A 436 9.48 -10.74 13.10
C HIS A 436 8.65 -9.58 13.63
N ALA A 437 7.54 -9.85 14.30
CA ALA A 437 6.60 -8.83 14.74
C ALA A 437 6.87 -8.37 16.18
N LEU A 438 7.19 -7.10 16.36
CA LEU A 438 7.21 -6.48 17.68
C LEU A 438 5.81 -5.98 18.03
N SER A 439 5.32 -6.35 19.23
CA SER A 439 4.01 -5.97 19.76
C SER A 439 4.09 -5.50 21.20
N ALA A 440 3.11 -4.71 21.62
CA ALA A 440 2.88 -4.33 23.02
C ALA A 440 1.56 -4.91 23.51
N GLN A 441 1.54 -5.49 24.69
CA GLN A 441 0.32 -5.91 25.37
C GLN A 441 -0.08 -4.85 26.39
N LEU A 442 -1.29 -4.32 26.22
CA LEU A 442 -1.86 -3.29 27.07
C LEU A 442 -3.07 -3.85 27.82
N ARG A 443 -3.12 -3.53 29.12
CA ARG A 443 -4.30 -3.80 29.96
C ARG A 443 -5.05 -2.51 30.18
N ASP A 444 -6.32 -2.51 29.83
CA ASP A 444 -7.19 -1.36 29.95
C ASP A 444 -7.90 -1.29 31.32
N ARG A 445 -8.71 -0.24 31.53
CA ARG A 445 -9.46 -0.02 32.78
C ARG A 445 -10.50 -1.10 33.05
N GLN A 446 -10.98 -1.84 32.02
CA GLN A 446 -11.94 -2.94 32.18
C GLN A 446 -11.25 -4.27 32.47
N GLY A 447 -9.90 -4.29 32.43
CA GLY A 447 -9.10 -5.49 32.60
C GLY A 447 -8.94 -6.30 31.32
N GLU A 448 -9.42 -5.81 30.17
CA GLU A 448 -9.21 -6.43 28.87
C GLU A 448 -7.71 -6.34 28.51
N LEU A 449 -7.14 -7.45 28.06
CA LEU A 449 -5.74 -7.51 27.64
C LEU A 449 -5.69 -7.57 26.11
N LEU A 450 -5.21 -6.49 25.52
CA LEU A 450 -5.15 -6.30 24.08
C LEU A 450 -3.70 -6.25 23.59
N GLN A 451 -3.42 -6.85 22.43
CA GLN A 451 -2.11 -6.81 21.78
C GLN A 451 -2.15 -5.84 20.61
N PHE A 452 -1.20 -4.91 20.60
CA PHE A 452 -1.01 -3.91 19.57
C PHE A 452 0.31 -4.18 18.85
N ARG A 453 0.24 -4.44 17.54
CA ARG A 453 1.42 -4.68 16.70
C ARG A 453 2.09 -3.35 16.39
N LEU A 454 3.27 -3.13 16.94
CA LEU A 454 4.09 -1.93 16.72
C LEU A 454 4.68 -1.93 15.30
N GLY A 455 5.22 -3.06 14.86
CA GLY A 455 5.75 -3.20 13.51
C GLY A 455 6.65 -4.41 13.32
N PRO A 456 7.08 -4.67 12.06
CA PRO A 456 8.07 -5.69 11.77
C PRO A 456 9.48 -5.22 12.15
N VAL A 457 10.33 -6.17 12.49
CA VAL A 457 11.77 -5.95 12.71
C VAL A 457 12.44 -5.75 11.35
N GLY A 458 12.76 -4.49 11.03
CA GLY A 458 13.47 -4.13 9.82
C GLY A 458 14.96 -4.47 9.82
N GLY A 459 15.70 -4.04 8.79
CA GLY A 459 17.16 -4.19 8.71
C GLY A 459 17.92 -3.33 9.74
N PRO A 460 19.24 -3.42 9.76
CA PRO A 460 20.07 -2.66 10.69
C PRO A 460 19.84 -1.14 10.59
N GLY A 461 19.65 -0.50 11.72
CA GLY A 461 19.39 0.93 11.88
C GLY A 461 18.18 1.21 12.76
N TRP A 462 18.16 2.40 13.38
CA TRP A 462 17.05 2.84 14.20
C TRP A 462 15.85 3.24 13.36
N GLN A 463 14.70 2.67 13.66
CA GLN A 463 13.41 2.97 13.04
C GLN A 463 12.38 3.27 14.13
N LEU A 464 11.62 4.35 13.97
CA LEU A 464 10.47 4.60 14.83
C LEU A 464 9.30 3.77 14.29
N VAL A 465 8.86 2.79 15.07
CA VAL A 465 7.65 2.01 14.77
C VAL A 465 6.53 2.46 15.70
N SER A 466 5.31 2.58 15.20
CA SER A 466 4.19 3.08 15.99
C SER A 466 2.88 2.40 15.61
N VAL A 467 1.97 2.36 16.58
CA VAL A 467 0.63 1.81 16.41
C VAL A 467 -0.40 2.75 17.03
N PRO A 468 -1.49 3.09 16.31
CA PRO A 468 -2.63 3.78 16.91
C PRO A 468 -3.29 2.91 17.98
N LEU A 469 -3.75 3.53 19.05
CA LEU A 469 -4.44 2.85 20.15
C LEU A 469 -5.97 2.94 20.02
N GLY A 470 -6.46 3.73 19.07
CA GLY A 470 -7.88 3.83 18.74
C GLY A 470 -8.37 2.67 17.89
N GLY A 471 -9.69 2.62 17.71
CA GLY A 471 -10.32 1.60 16.88
C GLY A 471 -10.60 0.27 17.58
N GLU A 472 -11.06 -0.71 16.80
CA GLU A 472 -11.39 -2.03 17.28
C GLU A 472 -10.25 -3.01 16.98
N VAL A 473 -9.76 -3.68 17.99
CA VAL A 473 -8.69 -4.67 17.87
C VAL A 473 -9.21 -5.98 17.27
N ALA A 474 -8.45 -6.57 16.37
CA ALA A 474 -8.79 -7.86 15.77
C ALA A 474 -8.96 -8.95 16.84
N ARG A 475 -9.89 -9.90 16.62
CA ARG A 475 -10.19 -10.96 17.60
C ARG A 475 -8.97 -11.76 18.05
N GLY A 476 -8.04 -12.04 17.13
CA GLY A 476 -6.78 -12.75 17.43
C GLY A 476 -5.84 -11.98 18.35
N ASN A 477 -6.02 -10.68 18.48
CA ASN A 477 -5.20 -9.80 19.32
C ASN A 477 -5.86 -9.49 20.68
N VAL A 478 -6.95 -10.14 21.03
CA VAL A 478 -7.54 -10.12 22.37
C VAL A 478 -6.93 -11.27 23.16
N ILE A 479 -6.02 -10.96 24.06
CA ILE A 479 -5.21 -11.96 24.77
C ILE A 479 -5.96 -12.53 26.00
N ALA A 480 -6.71 -11.67 26.71
CA ALA A 480 -7.46 -12.10 27.88
C ALA A 480 -8.64 -11.15 28.18
N ASN A 481 -9.63 -11.66 28.89
CA ASN A 481 -10.80 -10.94 29.43
C ASN A 481 -11.55 -10.13 28.35
N PRO A 482 -12.00 -10.74 27.24
CA PRO A 482 -12.61 -10.02 26.13
C PRO A 482 -13.86 -9.23 26.58
N GLN A 483 -13.91 -7.94 26.20
CA GLN A 483 -15.01 -7.03 26.48
C GLN A 483 -15.52 -6.42 25.16
N ASN A 484 -15.03 -5.20 24.83
CA ASN A 484 -15.48 -4.47 23.65
C ASN A 484 -14.43 -4.44 22.52
N ARG A 485 -13.25 -5.03 22.75
CA ARG A 485 -12.09 -5.04 21.81
C ARG A 485 -11.57 -3.64 21.48
N ARG A 486 -11.71 -2.69 22.40
CA ARG A 486 -11.20 -1.33 22.29
C ARG A 486 -10.39 -1.01 23.53
N LEU A 487 -9.32 -0.24 23.36
CA LEU A 487 -8.55 0.20 24.53
C LEU A 487 -9.32 1.28 25.29
N ASP A 488 -9.78 0.96 26.48
CA ASP A 488 -10.44 1.90 27.40
C ASP A 488 -9.41 2.50 28.37
N LEU A 489 -9.10 3.77 28.21
CA LEU A 489 -8.16 4.47 29.13
C LEU A 489 -8.78 4.69 30.54
N PRO A 490 -7.96 4.71 31.61
CA PRO A 490 -6.52 4.53 31.63
C PRO A 490 -6.10 3.08 31.32
N ALA A 491 -4.95 2.95 30.69
CA ALA A 491 -4.36 1.67 30.32
C ALA A 491 -2.89 1.59 30.76
N ALA A 492 -2.34 0.39 30.80
CA ALA A 492 -0.95 0.18 31.18
C ALA A 492 -0.29 -0.91 30.30
N LEU A 493 1.00 -0.71 29.99
CA LEU A 493 1.85 -1.71 29.37
C LEU A 493 2.11 -2.87 30.36
N VAL A 494 1.84 -4.09 29.92
CA VAL A 494 2.08 -5.31 30.72
C VAL A 494 3.08 -6.26 30.08
N ALA A 495 3.33 -6.16 28.78
CA ALA A 495 4.41 -6.90 28.13
C ALA A 495 4.82 -6.26 26.79
N LEU A 496 6.09 -6.47 26.42
CA LEU A 496 6.58 -6.38 25.04
C LEU A 496 6.72 -7.81 24.51
N VAL A 497 6.30 -8.04 23.28
CA VAL A 497 6.26 -9.37 22.65
C VAL A 497 6.97 -9.31 21.31
N LEU A 498 7.92 -10.20 21.10
CA LEU A 498 8.46 -10.49 19.78
C LEU A 498 7.92 -11.84 19.34
N ASP A 499 7.24 -11.87 18.22
CA ASP A 499 6.52 -12.99 17.65
C ASP A 499 7.15 -13.40 16.32
N ASP A 500 7.27 -14.69 16.04
CA ASP A 500 7.76 -15.14 14.76
C ASP A 500 6.77 -14.78 13.65
N ASP A 501 7.26 -14.19 12.59
CA ASP A 501 6.43 -13.81 11.46
C ASP A 501 7.21 -14.08 10.16
N PRO A 502 6.67 -14.95 9.28
CA PRO A 502 5.42 -15.73 9.46
C PRO A 502 5.58 -16.84 10.50
N ASP A 503 4.44 -17.29 11.08
CA ASP A 503 4.39 -18.48 11.93
C ASP A 503 5.23 -19.59 11.30
N ALA A 504 6.06 -20.26 12.07
CA ALA A 504 7.05 -21.22 11.59
C ALA A 504 8.37 -20.64 11.06
N ALA A 505 8.59 -19.34 11.14
CA ALA A 505 9.90 -18.76 10.88
C ALA A 505 10.85 -19.09 12.03
N SER A 506 11.87 -19.93 11.77
CA SER A 506 12.90 -20.28 12.76
C SER A 506 14.14 -19.39 12.60
N GLY A 507 14.86 -19.19 13.68
CA GLY A 507 16.11 -18.42 13.67
C GLY A 507 16.40 -17.80 15.02
N ALA A 508 17.58 -17.24 15.16
CA ALA A 508 17.99 -16.50 16.33
C ALA A 508 18.54 -15.14 15.90
N GLY A 509 18.29 -14.12 16.68
CA GLY A 509 18.73 -12.78 16.37
C GLY A 509 18.80 -11.89 17.59
N THR A 510 19.20 -10.65 17.35
CA THR A 510 19.31 -9.59 18.35
C THR A 510 18.71 -8.31 17.79
N ILE A 511 17.81 -7.70 18.55
CA ILE A 511 17.25 -6.37 18.28
C ILE A 511 17.48 -5.45 19.47
N PHE A 512 17.41 -4.13 19.25
CA PHE A 512 17.49 -3.18 20.36
C PHE A 512 16.23 -2.31 20.37
N LEU A 513 15.75 -2.01 21.58
CA LEU A 513 14.54 -1.24 21.85
C LEU A 513 14.91 -0.02 22.66
N ASP A 514 14.37 1.15 22.28
CA ASP A 514 14.67 2.38 23.01
C ASP A 514 13.49 3.35 22.96
N ASP A 515 13.39 4.25 23.94
CA ASP A 515 12.46 5.37 23.97
C ASP A 515 11.01 4.98 23.61
N LEU A 516 10.43 3.99 24.32
CA LEU A 516 9.00 3.73 24.23
C LEU A 516 8.22 4.96 24.69
N SER A 517 7.36 5.47 23.87
CA SER A 517 6.62 6.71 24.09
C SER A 517 5.16 6.59 23.65
N ALA A 518 4.29 7.41 24.25
CA ALA A 518 2.90 7.51 23.84
C ALA A 518 2.60 8.92 23.33
N ALA A 519 1.93 9.01 22.19
CA ALA A 519 1.37 10.26 21.71
C ALA A 519 0.15 10.64 22.55
N ALA A 520 -0.02 11.94 22.79
CA ALA A 520 -1.15 12.51 23.51
C ALA A 520 -2.04 13.32 22.55
N GLY A 521 -3.36 13.24 22.73
CA GLY A 521 -4.32 13.97 21.93
C GLY A 521 -4.56 13.38 20.54
N PRO A 522 -5.19 14.14 19.61
CA PRO A 522 -5.50 13.65 18.27
C PRO A 522 -4.24 13.32 17.49
N GLU A 523 -4.17 12.09 16.96
CA GLU A 523 -3.04 11.67 16.13
C GLU A 523 -2.96 12.48 14.85
N SER A 524 -1.73 12.80 14.48
CA SER A 524 -1.38 13.45 13.22
C SER A 524 -0.41 12.57 12.44
N TYR A 525 -0.62 12.48 11.16
CA TYR A 525 0.18 11.68 10.24
C TYR A 525 0.80 12.57 9.18
N GLY A 526 2.00 12.24 8.77
CA GLY A 526 2.67 12.92 7.68
C GLY A 526 3.62 12.03 6.92
N VAL A 527 3.72 12.27 5.63
CA VAL A 527 4.70 11.62 4.75
C VAL A 527 5.42 12.71 3.97
N ARG A 528 6.75 12.69 4.04
CA ARG A 528 7.61 13.60 3.29
C ARG A 528 7.98 13.01 1.95
N PHE A 529 7.89 13.85 0.92
CA PHE A 529 8.40 13.56 -0.41
C PHE A 529 9.45 14.61 -0.78
N SER A 530 10.66 14.16 -1.15
CA SER A 530 11.76 15.04 -1.56
C SER A 530 11.71 15.34 -3.04
N ARG A 531 11.97 16.61 -3.41
CA ARG A 531 12.00 17.11 -4.77
C ARG A 531 13.09 18.17 -4.94
N GLY A 532 14.33 17.74 -5.19
CA GLY A 532 15.48 18.66 -5.15
C GLY A 532 15.65 19.22 -3.74
N ASP A 533 15.74 20.57 -3.63
CA ASP A 533 15.88 21.27 -2.34
C ASP A 533 14.54 21.47 -1.62
N GLU A 534 13.42 21.24 -2.29
CA GLU A 534 12.09 21.34 -1.74
C GLU A 534 11.57 19.98 -1.29
N VAL A 535 10.63 20.02 -0.37
CA VAL A 535 9.82 18.86 0.01
C VAL A 535 8.33 19.16 -0.22
N VAL A 536 7.58 18.08 -0.38
CA VAL A 536 6.13 18.08 -0.25
C VAL A 536 5.80 17.21 0.94
N ASP A 537 5.38 17.83 2.03
CA ASP A 537 4.88 17.13 3.21
C ASP A 537 3.36 16.94 3.03
N LEU A 538 2.95 15.69 2.95
CA LEU A 538 1.54 15.32 2.94
C LEU A 538 1.11 15.07 4.38
N VAL A 539 0.17 15.87 4.90
CA VAL A 539 -0.20 15.87 6.33
C VAL A 539 -1.72 15.74 6.49
N TRP A 540 -2.13 14.92 7.47
CA TRP A 540 -3.54 14.74 7.83
C TRP A 540 -3.68 14.32 9.30
N ALA A 541 -4.91 14.41 9.83
CA ALA A 541 -5.28 13.89 11.14
C ALA A 541 -6.71 13.34 11.11
N PRO A 542 -7.01 12.12 11.60
CA PRO A 542 -8.38 11.57 11.62
C PRO A 542 -9.40 12.44 12.36
N ALA A 543 -8.95 13.19 13.37
CA ALA A 543 -9.70 14.24 14.04
C ALA A 543 -8.92 15.56 13.98
N PRO A 544 -9.56 16.73 14.04
CA PRO A 544 -8.86 18.01 13.97
C PRO A 544 -7.72 18.12 14.98
N ALA A 545 -6.50 18.34 14.51
CA ALA A 545 -5.29 18.44 15.30
C ALA A 545 -4.44 19.64 14.86
N VAL A 546 -3.86 20.36 15.81
CA VAL A 546 -2.90 21.42 15.50
C VAL A 546 -1.55 20.79 15.20
N VAL A 547 -1.08 20.98 13.98
CA VAL A 547 0.21 20.47 13.49
C VAL A 547 1.15 21.62 13.22
N SER A 548 2.42 21.43 13.54
CA SER A 548 3.47 22.41 13.31
C SER A 548 4.68 21.74 12.67
N ILE A 549 5.03 22.12 11.45
CA ILE A 549 6.19 21.60 10.71
C ILE A 549 7.32 22.63 10.69
N ALA A 550 8.55 22.15 10.82
CA ALA A 550 9.74 22.99 10.73
C ALA A 550 10.05 23.32 9.25
N THR A 551 10.34 24.59 8.96
CA THR A 551 10.62 25.05 7.59
C THR A 551 11.57 26.23 7.58
N ARG A 552 12.44 26.30 6.54
CA ARG A 552 13.24 27.50 6.22
C ARG A 552 12.51 28.46 5.31
N SER A 553 11.38 28.05 4.73
CA SER A 553 10.59 28.91 3.85
C SER A 553 9.86 29.98 4.67
N ALA A 554 9.88 31.23 4.20
CA ALA A 554 9.04 32.29 4.75
C ALA A 554 7.54 32.07 4.46
N GLN A 555 7.25 31.27 3.43
CA GLN A 555 5.89 30.92 3.01
C GLN A 555 5.83 29.44 2.64
N VAL A 556 4.69 28.83 2.89
CA VAL A 556 4.39 27.44 2.51
C VAL A 556 3.25 27.46 1.50
N ARG A 557 3.42 26.73 0.38
CA ARG A 557 2.31 26.50 -0.54
C ARG A 557 1.51 25.31 -0.05
N ARG A 558 0.28 25.55 0.32
CA ARG A 558 -0.69 24.55 0.76
C ARG A 558 -1.63 24.22 -0.38
N THR A 559 -1.82 22.94 -0.68
CA THR A 559 -2.81 22.44 -1.64
C THR A 559 -3.74 21.47 -0.94
N GLU A 560 -5.04 21.71 -1.05
CA GLU A 560 -6.09 20.85 -0.49
C GLU A 560 -6.28 19.58 -1.35
N LEU A 561 -6.93 18.57 -0.80
CA LEU A 561 -7.25 17.30 -1.49
C LEU A 561 -7.94 17.52 -2.85
N GLY A 562 -8.83 18.49 -2.95
CA GLY A 562 -9.54 18.85 -4.19
C GLY A 562 -8.75 19.76 -5.15
N GLY A 563 -7.52 20.17 -4.78
CA GLY A 563 -6.62 20.97 -5.61
C GLY A 563 -6.73 22.49 -5.45
N ALA A 564 -7.55 23.00 -4.52
CA ALA A 564 -7.50 24.41 -4.14
C ALA A 564 -6.15 24.69 -3.46
N ALA A 565 -5.47 25.77 -3.86
CA ALA A 565 -4.16 26.10 -3.35
C ALA A 565 -4.09 27.52 -2.80
N SER A 566 -3.32 27.69 -1.73
CA SER A 566 -2.99 28.97 -1.10
C SER A 566 -1.47 29.04 -0.85
N VAL A 567 -1.00 30.26 -0.56
CA VAL A 567 0.37 30.50 -0.07
C VAL A 567 0.22 31.17 1.28
N GLU A 568 0.74 30.54 2.32
CA GLU A 568 0.52 30.93 3.70
C GLU A 568 1.85 31.26 4.39
N PRO A 569 1.92 32.25 5.28
CA PRO A 569 3.16 32.63 5.93
C PRO A 569 3.58 31.59 6.98
N ALA A 570 4.89 31.33 7.05
CA ALA A 570 5.52 30.64 8.16
C ALA A 570 6.10 31.67 9.15
N SER A 571 6.14 31.33 10.43
CA SER A 571 6.64 32.19 11.48
C SER A 571 7.56 31.43 12.44
N GLY A 572 8.65 32.05 12.88
CA GLY A 572 9.60 31.43 13.80
C GLY A 572 10.22 30.12 13.29
N GLY A 573 10.41 30.01 11.97
CA GLY A 573 10.94 28.78 11.39
C GLY A 573 9.94 27.62 11.34
N ARG A 574 8.67 27.87 11.55
CA ARG A 574 7.61 26.85 11.58
C ARG A 574 6.36 27.31 10.83
N TYR A 575 5.66 26.35 10.23
CA TYR A 575 4.32 26.53 9.70
C TYR A 575 3.34 25.72 10.56
N THR A 576 2.35 26.40 11.15
CA THR A 576 1.37 25.83 12.07
C THR A 576 -0.04 25.97 11.51
N PHE A 577 -0.80 24.88 11.50
CA PHE A 577 -2.16 24.85 10.98
C PHE A 577 -2.98 23.76 11.66
N THR A 578 -4.29 23.74 11.43
CA THR A 578 -5.15 22.63 11.85
C THR A 578 -5.27 21.63 10.72
N ALA A 579 -4.77 20.41 10.93
CA ALA A 579 -4.96 19.27 10.06
C ALA A 579 -6.32 18.61 10.33
N GLY A 580 -6.92 18.03 9.31
CA GLY A 580 -8.17 17.26 9.38
C GLY A 580 -8.03 15.92 8.65
N PRO A 581 -9.14 15.18 8.47
CA PRO A 581 -9.13 13.86 7.84
C PRO A 581 -8.72 13.88 6.36
N ASP A 582 -8.92 15.01 5.68
CA ASP A 582 -8.46 15.18 4.31
C ASP A 582 -7.00 15.62 4.28
N PRO A 583 -6.12 14.90 3.57
CA PRO A 583 -4.72 15.25 3.51
C PRO A 583 -4.48 16.55 2.74
N VAL A 584 -3.52 17.34 3.22
CA VAL A 584 -3.03 18.55 2.57
C VAL A 584 -1.60 18.38 2.13
N TYR A 585 -1.25 18.97 0.99
CA TYR A 585 0.11 18.99 0.45
C TYR A 585 0.76 20.31 0.83
N LEU A 586 1.90 20.24 1.50
CA LEU A 586 2.65 21.40 1.97
C LEU A 586 4.00 21.43 1.25
N ARG A 587 4.17 22.35 0.29
CA ARG A 587 5.43 22.52 -0.41
C ARG A 587 6.25 23.61 0.22
N HIS A 588 7.46 23.29 0.63
CA HIS A 588 8.39 24.19 1.30
C HIS A 588 9.83 23.67 1.27
N ILE A 589 10.78 24.47 1.76
CA ILE A 589 12.14 24.04 2.04
C ILE A 589 12.20 23.58 3.49
N PRO A 590 12.56 22.32 3.78
CA PRO A 590 12.59 21.83 5.16
C PRO A 590 13.67 22.56 5.98
N ALA A 591 13.48 22.63 7.29
CA ALA A 591 14.57 22.96 8.20
C ALA A 591 15.60 21.83 8.19
N ASP A 592 16.83 22.16 8.50
CA ASP A 592 17.85 21.13 8.76
C ASP A 592 17.38 20.31 9.99
N GLU A 593 17.38 19.00 9.87
CA GLU A 593 17.11 18.14 11.04
C GLU A 593 18.27 18.26 12.02
N PRO A 594 18.01 18.41 13.32
CA PRO A 594 19.03 18.53 14.35
C PRO A 594 19.88 17.27 14.50
#